data_4b77179f7645158215be9c72e9337803
#
_entry.id   4b77179f7645158215be9c72e9337803
#
_cell.length_a   1.000
_cell.length_b   1.000
_cell.length_c   1.000
_cell.angle_alpha   90.00
_cell.angle_beta   90.00
_cell.angle_gamma   90.00
#
_symmetry.space_group_name_H-M   'P 1'
#
loop_
_entity.id
_entity.type
_entity.pdbx_description
1 polymer ?
#
loop_
_entity_poly.entity_id
_entity_poly.type
_entity_poly.pdbx_seq_one_letter_code
_entity_poly.pdbx_strand_id
1 'polypeptide(L)'
;AAMQTEEAVHRQFDALARAPKQLALLMKYIELSGWTGEKKELKEVSRKALLDSAGATSAVLNGLIGKGVFEIYSFEIGRLSAEQVSVSPLNPLSSAQQQAYSEILTHFHQKNVCLLHGVTASGKTEIYIHLIQQAIQAGKQVLYLLPEIALTTQITERLKRVFGNRLGIYHSKFPDAERVEIWRKQLTDDDYDVILGVRSSVFLPFRRLGLVIVDEEHENTYKQQDPAPRYHARNAAIVLASMFGAKTLLGTATPCIETYYNAVHGKYGWVQLTERHQNCILYTS
;
A
#
# COMPACT_ATOMS: atom_id res chain seq x y z
N ALA A 1 -24.14 -9.26 -5.45
CA ALA A 1 -25.19 -8.28 -5.77
C ALA A 1 -26.55 -8.92 -6.05
N ALA A 2 -26.61 -10.18 -6.53
CA ALA A 2 -27.86 -10.82 -6.95
C ALA A 2 -28.71 -11.46 -5.81
N MET A 3 -28.20 -11.56 -4.59
CA MET A 3 -28.85 -12.25 -3.47
C MET A 3 -29.03 -11.37 -2.23
N GLN A 4 -29.47 -10.14 -2.41
CA GLN A 4 -29.64 -9.19 -1.32
C GLN A 4 -31.01 -9.28 -0.61
N THR A 5 -31.95 -10.05 -1.15
CA THR A 5 -33.29 -10.23 -0.57
C THR A 5 -33.68 -11.71 -0.57
N GLU A 6 -34.52 -12.11 0.38
CA GLU A 6 -35.04 -13.47 0.51
C GLU A 6 -35.77 -13.95 -0.75
N GLU A 7 -36.53 -13.06 -1.39
CA GLU A 7 -37.22 -13.34 -2.65
C GLU A 7 -36.22 -13.60 -3.82
N ALA A 8 -35.06 -12.94 -3.82
CA ALA A 8 -34.05 -13.17 -4.86
C ALA A 8 -33.37 -14.53 -4.70
N VAL A 9 -33.21 -15.02 -3.48
CA VAL A 9 -32.67 -16.34 -3.19
C VAL A 9 -33.67 -17.43 -3.57
N HIS A 10 -34.95 -17.27 -3.26
CA HIS A 10 -35.99 -18.20 -3.68
C HIS A 10 -36.06 -18.33 -5.20
N ARG A 11 -35.99 -17.24 -5.93
CA ARG A 11 -35.91 -17.27 -7.41
C ARG A 11 -34.70 -18.04 -7.93
N GLN A 12 -33.55 -17.96 -7.25
CA GLN A 12 -32.38 -18.74 -7.61
C GLN A 12 -32.53 -20.23 -7.31
N PHE A 13 -33.19 -20.59 -6.21
CA PHE A 13 -33.53 -21.98 -5.92
C PHE A 13 -34.43 -22.59 -6.99
N ASP A 14 -35.47 -21.89 -7.40
CA ASP A 14 -36.37 -22.33 -8.49
C ASP A 14 -35.62 -22.46 -9.81
N ALA A 15 -34.77 -21.52 -10.17
CA ALA A 15 -33.95 -21.56 -11.37
C ALA A 15 -32.93 -22.73 -11.39
N LEU A 16 -32.47 -23.17 -10.20
CA LEU A 16 -31.52 -24.26 -10.03
C LEU A 16 -32.18 -25.62 -9.74
N ALA A 17 -33.51 -25.70 -9.64
CA ALA A 17 -34.24 -26.94 -9.34
C ALA A 17 -33.86 -28.14 -10.27
N ARG A 18 -33.52 -27.84 -11.53
CA ARG A 18 -33.07 -28.85 -12.50
C ARG A 18 -31.57 -29.14 -12.49
N ALA A 19 -30.82 -28.51 -11.59
CA ALA A 19 -29.37 -28.65 -11.48
C ALA A 19 -28.92 -28.98 -10.02
N PRO A 20 -29.20 -30.20 -9.55
CA PRO A 20 -29.10 -30.57 -8.13
C PRO A 20 -27.68 -30.34 -7.53
N LYS A 21 -26.63 -30.53 -8.31
CA LYS A 21 -25.24 -30.27 -7.83
C LYS A 21 -24.96 -28.79 -7.65
N GLN A 22 -25.54 -27.92 -8.48
CA GLN A 22 -25.40 -26.48 -8.35
C GLN A 22 -26.24 -25.94 -7.17
N LEU A 23 -27.43 -26.50 -7.00
CA LEU A 23 -28.30 -26.18 -5.88
C LEU A 23 -27.66 -26.55 -4.54
N ALA A 24 -27.09 -27.75 -4.43
CA ALA A 24 -26.36 -28.19 -3.23
C ALA A 24 -25.17 -27.28 -2.89
N LEU A 25 -24.43 -26.81 -3.90
CA LEU A 25 -23.32 -25.89 -3.71
C LEU A 25 -23.80 -24.51 -3.22
N LEU A 26 -24.93 -24.02 -3.73
CA LEU A 26 -25.54 -22.77 -3.28
C LEU A 26 -26.01 -22.88 -1.83
N MET A 27 -26.70 -23.97 -1.45
CA MET A 27 -27.15 -24.21 -0.08
C MET A 27 -25.95 -24.24 0.89
N LYS A 28 -24.86 -24.91 0.49
CA LYS A 28 -23.64 -24.98 1.33
C LYS A 28 -22.97 -23.63 1.49
N TYR A 29 -23.00 -22.80 0.46
CA TYR A 29 -22.52 -21.42 0.56
C TYR A 29 -23.37 -20.60 1.55
N ILE A 30 -24.68 -20.71 1.52
CA ILE A 30 -25.60 -20.01 2.44
C ILE A 30 -25.30 -20.43 3.90
N GLU A 31 -25.09 -21.73 4.13
CA GLU A 31 -24.74 -22.27 5.45
C GLU A 31 -23.39 -21.71 5.94
N LEU A 32 -22.35 -21.75 5.10
CA LEU A 32 -21.00 -21.31 5.47
C LEU A 32 -20.89 -19.79 5.62
N SER A 33 -21.63 -19.04 4.81
CA SER A 33 -21.64 -17.57 4.86
C SER A 33 -22.48 -17.02 6.04
N GLY A 34 -23.30 -17.88 6.66
CA GLY A 34 -24.21 -17.47 7.74
C GLY A 34 -25.34 -16.54 7.27
N TRP A 35 -25.72 -16.62 6.00
CA TRP A 35 -26.79 -15.80 5.44
C TRP A 35 -28.13 -16.23 6.00
N THR A 36 -28.87 -15.31 6.65
CA THR A 36 -30.15 -15.59 7.33
C THR A 36 -31.32 -14.76 6.79
N GLY A 37 -31.22 -14.20 5.58
CA GLY A 37 -32.28 -13.38 4.97
C GLY A 37 -32.26 -11.90 5.36
N GLU A 38 -31.68 -11.53 6.46
CA GLU A 38 -31.47 -10.15 6.89
C GLU A 38 -30.02 -9.71 6.65
N LYS A 39 -29.82 -8.42 6.33
CA LYS A 39 -28.52 -7.78 6.11
C LYS A 39 -27.67 -7.83 7.39
N LYS A 40 -27.11 -9.00 7.72
CA LYS A 40 -25.97 -9.12 8.63
C LYS A 40 -24.73 -9.45 7.83
N GLU A 41 -23.58 -9.03 8.31
CA GLU A 41 -22.27 -9.24 7.70
C GLU A 41 -22.10 -10.68 7.22
N LEU A 42 -22.16 -10.87 5.90
CA LEU A 42 -21.91 -12.17 5.27
C LEU A 42 -20.45 -12.52 5.46
N LYS A 43 -20.18 -13.70 6.00
CA LYS A 43 -18.82 -14.23 6.04
C LYS A 43 -18.37 -14.63 4.64
N GLU A 44 -17.22 -14.16 4.26
CA GLU A 44 -16.60 -14.59 3.01
C GLU A 44 -16.23 -16.06 3.07
N VAL A 45 -16.56 -16.80 2.02
CA VAL A 45 -16.31 -18.24 1.94
C VAL A 45 -15.23 -18.49 0.89
N SER A 46 -14.10 -19.07 1.31
CA SER A 46 -13.02 -19.36 0.37
C SER A 46 -13.44 -20.45 -0.64
N ARG A 47 -12.99 -20.32 -1.89
CA ARG A 47 -13.25 -21.29 -2.95
C ARG A 47 -12.93 -22.72 -2.52
N LYS A 48 -11.79 -22.91 -1.84
CA LYS A 48 -11.35 -24.21 -1.34
C LYS A 48 -12.32 -24.76 -0.29
N ALA A 49 -12.64 -23.98 0.74
CA ALA A 49 -13.56 -24.39 1.79
C ALA A 49 -14.95 -24.75 1.26
N LEU A 50 -15.47 -23.98 0.27
CA LEU A 50 -16.75 -24.25 -0.35
C LEU A 50 -16.76 -25.57 -1.15
N LEU A 51 -15.74 -25.81 -1.97
CA LEU A 51 -15.63 -27.01 -2.77
C LEU A 51 -15.42 -28.26 -1.92
N ASP A 52 -14.54 -28.18 -0.92
CA ASP A 52 -14.24 -29.30 0.01
C ASP A 52 -15.48 -29.66 0.83
N SER A 53 -16.20 -28.68 1.37
CA SER A 53 -17.39 -28.90 2.22
C SER A 53 -18.59 -29.40 1.45
N ALA A 54 -18.73 -29.06 0.17
CA ALA A 54 -19.83 -29.48 -0.68
C ALA A 54 -19.51 -30.75 -1.50
N GLY A 55 -18.28 -31.25 -1.46
CA GLY A 55 -17.82 -32.35 -2.33
C GLY A 55 -17.99 -32.03 -3.83
N ALA A 56 -17.93 -30.74 -4.19
CA ALA A 56 -18.25 -30.28 -5.53
C ALA A 56 -16.98 -30.00 -6.36
N THR A 57 -17.11 -30.14 -7.66
CA THR A 57 -16.01 -29.87 -8.59
C THR A 57 -15.98 -28.41 -9.02
N SER A 58 -14.82 -27.91 -9.46
CA SER A 58 -14.65 -26.56 -10.01
C SER A 58 -15.60 -26.29 -11.19
N ALA A 59 -16.00 -27.32 -11.96
CA ALA A 59 -16.94 -27.18 -13.07
C ALA A 59 -18.34 -26.77 -12.60
N VAL A 60 -18.81 -27.29 -11.46
CA VAL A 60 -20.10 -26.93 -10.86
C VAL A 60 -20.09 -25.48 -10.42
N LEU A 61 -18.99 -25.04 -9.77
CA LEU A 61 -18.81 -23.66 -9.35
C LEU A 61 -18.75 -22.70 -10.54
N ASN A 62 -17.98 -23.01 -11.58
CA ASN A 62 -17.91 -22.21 -12.79
C ASN A 62 -19.27 -22.08 -13.49
N GLY A 63 -20.10 -23.13 -13.42
CA GLY A 63 -21.48 -23.07 -13.91
C GLY A 63 -22.36 -22.06 -13.16
N LEU A 64 -22.18 -21.89 -11.84
CA LEU A 64 -22.89 -20.88 -11.06
C LEU A 64 -22.34 -19.47 -11.32
N ILE A 65 -21.04 -19.35 -11.58
CA ILE A 65 -20.41 -18.07 -11.97
C ILE A 65 -20.95 -17.62 -13.34
N GLY A 66 -21.00 -18.54 -14.32
CA GLY A 66 -21.54 -18.23 -15.65
C GLY A 66 -23.03 -17.84 -15.63
N LYS A 67 -23.78 -18.26 -14.62
CA LYS A 67 -25.18 -17.87 -14.38
C LYS A 67 -25.30 -16.57 -13.56
N GLY A 68 -24.21 -15.94 -13.17
CA GLY A 68 -24.22 -14.73 -12.33
C GLY A 68 -24.70 -14.93 -10.89
N VAL A 69 -24.76 -16.20 -10.42
CA VAL A 69 -25.16 -16.54 -9.04
C VAL A 69 -24.01 -16.29 -8.08
N PHE A 70 -22.78 -16.62 -8.51
CA PHE A 70 -21.56 -16.37 -7.76
C PHE A 70 -20.64 -15.43 -8.52
N GLU A 71 -19.93 -14.63 -7.77
CA GLU A 71 -18.80 -13.82 -8.22
C GLU A 71 -17.56 -14.28 -7.46
N ILE A 72 -16.50 -14.64 -8.21
CA ILE A 72 -15.20 -14.94 -7.59
C ILE A 72 -14.34 -13.70 -7.74
N TYR A 73 -13.88 -13.19 -6.63
CA TYR A 73 -12.79 -12.24 -6.60
C TYR A 73 -11.59 -12.89 -5.90
N SER A 74 -10.43 -12.75 -6.48
CA SER A 74 -9.19 -13.09 -5.82
C SER A 74 -8.69 -11.84 -5.13
N PHE A 75 -8.69 -11.84 -3.81
CA PHE A 75 -7.85 -10.94 -3.06
C PHE A 75 -6.65 -11.74 -2.55
N GLU A 76 -5.48 -11.20 -2.74
CA GLU A 76 -4.38 -11.63 -1.89
C GLU A 76 -4.86 -11.31 -0.49
N ILE A 77 -5.16 -12.34 0.30
CA ILE A 77 -5.26 -12.18 1.74
C ILE A 77 -3.89 -11.62 2.10
N GLY A 78 -3.82 -10.31 2.21
CA GLY A 78 -2.72 -9.69 2.89
C GLY A 78 -2.72 -10.43 4.21
N ARG A 79 -1.74 -11.31 4.41
CA ARG A 79 -1.56 -12.03 5.67
C ARG A 79 -1.24 -10.99 6.73
N LEU A 80 -2.28 -10.27 7.15
CA LEU A 80 -2.37 -9.60 8.44
C LEU A 80 -2.58 -10.66 9.53
N SER A 81 -2.25 -11.94 9.21
CA SER A 81 -2.10 -12.97 10.23
C SER A 81 -0.92 -12.53 11.09
N ALA A 82 -1.17 -12.54 12.39
CA ALA A 82 -0.26 -12.30 13.48
C ALA A 82 0.88 -13.34 13.55
N GLU A 83 1.57 -13.60 12.45
CA GLU A 83 2.89 -14.18 12.48
C GLU A 83 3.80 -13.07 13.02
N GLN A 84 4.39 -13.32 14.16
CA GLN A 84 5.48 -12.51 14.70
C GLN A 84 6.59 -12.53 13.64
N VAL A 85 6.56 -11.54 12.73
CA VAL A 85 7.64 -11.36 11.77
C VAL A 85 8.85 -10.97 12.59
N SER A 86 9.85 -11.85 12.61
CA SER A 86 11.14 -11.53 13.23
C SER A 86 11.70 -10.31 12.52
N VAL A 87 11.72 -9.19 13.23
CA VAL A 87 12.21 -7.92 12.71
C VAL A 87 13.72 -8.02 12.54
N SER A 88 14.20 -7.85 11.33
CA SER A 88 15.64 -7.84 11.03
C SER A 88 16.27 -6.51 11.44
N PRO A 89 17.52 -6.51 11.91
CA PRO A 89 18.24 -5.26 12.17
C PRO A 89 18.43 -4.47 10.87
N LEU A 90 18.59 -3.15 11.01
CA LEU A 90 18.89 -2.27 9.88
C LEU A 90 20.24 -2.62 9.27
N ASN A 91 20.33 -2.59 7.95
CA ASN A 91 21.62 -2.66 7.28
C ASN A 91 22.42 -1.39 7.59
N PRO A 92 23.74 -1.50 7.82
CA PRO A 92 24.56 -0.32 8.00
C PRO A 92 24.60 0.52 6.72
N LEU A 93 24.60 1.83 6.87
CA LEU A 93 24.80 2.76 5.76
C LEU A 93 26.27 2.76 5.34
N SER A 94 26.52 2.88 4.04
CA SER A 94 27.86 3.19 3.52
C SER A 94 28.29 4.60 3.96
N SER A 95 29.56 4.94 3.81
CA SER A 95 30.06 6.28 4.14
C SER A 95 29.31 7.38 3.39
N ALA A 96 29.07 7.20 2.09
CA ALA A 96 28.31 8.16 1.27
C ALA A 96 26.85 8.27 1.70
N GLN A 97 26.20 7.14 2.01
CA GLN A 97 24.84 7.13 2.52
C GLN A 97 24.74 7.78 3.90
N GLN A 98 25.71 7.53 4.79
CA GLN A 98 25.78 8.14 6.12
C GLN A 98 25.95 9.65 6.05
N GLN A 99 26.79 10.12 5.14
CA GLN A 99 26.94 11.55 4.86
C GLN A 99 25.62 12.16 4.37
N ALA A 100 25.00 11.57 3.34
CA ALA A 100 23.72 12.04 2.82
C ALA A 100 22.60 12.03 3.87
N TYR A 101 22.54 11.00 4.71
CA TYR A 101 21.62 10.93 5.85
C TYR A 101 21.83 12.11 6.82
N SER A 102 23.06 12.39 7.20
CA SER A 102 23.40 13.49 8.11
C SER A 102 23.07 14.87 7.51
N GLU A 103 23.32 15.04 6.20
CA GLU A 103 22.97 16.26 5.49
C GLU A 103 21.44 16.47 5.40
N ILE A 104 20.66 15.40 5.16
CA ILE A 104 19.20 15.47 5.18
C ILE A 104 18.71 15.96 6.55
N LEU A 105 19.23 15.39 7.65
CA LEU A 105 18.84 15.79 9.00
C LEU A 105 19.20 17.26 9.26
N THR A 106 20.37 17.69 8.84
CA THR A 106 20.80 19.10 8.95
C THR A 106 19.84 20.04 8.21
N HIS A 107 19.46 19.67 6.98
CA HIS A 107 18.47 20.43 6.24
C HIS A 107 17.10 20.46 6.91
N PHE A 108 16.66 19.37 7.52
CA PHE A 108 15.38 19.30 8.21
C PHE A 108 15.29 20.20 9.44
N HIS A 109 16.42 20.63 10.04
CA HIS A 109 16.38 21.64 11.09
C HIS A 109 15.95 23.02 10.57
N GLN A 110 16.26 23.35 9.33
CA GLN A 110 16.02 24.68 8.76
C GLN A 110 14.86 24.71 7.73
N LYS A 111 14.57 23.56 7.11
CA LYS A 111 13.66 23.44 5.98
C LYS A 111 12.68 22.30 6.19
N ASN A 112 11.50 22.40 5.61
CA ASN A 112 10.49 21.35 5.72
C ASN A 112 10.52 20.36 4.56
N VAL A 113 11.18 20.71 3.45
CA VAL A 113 11.31 19.86 2.27
C VAL A 113 12.79 19.72 1.91
N CYS A 114 13.23 18.50 1.63
CA CYS A 114 14.59 18.21 1.15
C CYS A 114 14.51 17.33 -0.10
N LEU A 115 15.32 17.66 -1.11
CA LEU A 115 15.55 16.82 -2.29
C LEU A 115 16.78 15.94 -2.04
N LEU A 116 16.60 14.62 -2.12
CA LEU A 116 17.68 13.65 -2.24
C LEU A 116 17.85 13.29 -3.72
N HIS A 117 18.79 13.94 -4.37
CA HIS A 117 19.16 13.71 -5.76
C HIS A 117 20.22 12.61 -5.81
N GLY A 118 19.82 11.37 -6.02
CA GLY A 118 20.71 10.22 -5.99
C GLY A 118 20.60 9.40 -7.28
N VAL A 119 21.74 9.03 -7.84
CA VAL A 119 21.77 8.19 -9.05
C VAL A 119 21.03 6.86 -8.85
N THR A 120 20.63 6.24 -9.95
CA THR A 120 20.00 4.91 -9.90
C THR A 120 20.93 3.91 -9.23
N ALA A 121 20.39 3.03 -8.37
CA ALA A 121 21.15 2.06 -7.56
C ALA A 121 22.14 2.68 -6.56
N SER A 122 21.97 3.95 -6.17
CA SER A 122 22.75 4.56 -5.08
C SER A 122 22.35 4.07 -3.67
N GLY A 123 21.27 3.32 -3.58
CA GLY A 123 20.77 2.81 -2.30
C GLY A 123 19.96 3.83 -1.49
N LYS A 124 19.26 4.76 -2.15
CA LYS A 124 18.33 5.72 -1.51
C LYS A 124 17.40 5.06 -0.50
N THR A 125 16.92 3.86 -0.82
CA THR A 125 16.00 3.09 0.03
C THR A 125 16.57 2.80 1.43
N GLU A 126 17.89 2.55 1.57
CA GLU A 126 18.50 2.35 2.89
C GLU A 126 18.43 3.64 3.72
N ILE A 127 18.69 4.78 3.11
CA ILE A 127 18.55 6.09 3.78
C ILE A 127 17.10 6.30 4.22
N TYR A 128 16.12 5.95 3.37
CA TYR A 128 14.71 6.04 3.73
C TYR A 128 14.36 5.18 4.94
N ILE A 129 14.83 3.93 4.97
CA ILE A 129 14.61 3.00 6.08
C ILE A 129 15.15 3.57 7.40
N HIS A 130 16.34 4.16 7.39
CA HIS A 130 16.92 4.80 8.57
C HIS A 130 16.12 6.02 9.03
N LEU A 131 15.65 6.88 8.10
CA LEU A 131 14.80 8.03 8.42
C LEU A 131 13.44 7.60 8.97
N ILE A 132 12.84 6.56 8.39
CA ILE A 132 11.58 5.96 8.88
C ILE A 132 11.78 5.48 10.32
N GLN A 133 12.84 4.70 10.58
CA GLN A 133 13.13 4.18 11.92
C GLN A 133 13.30 5.30 12.95
N GLN A 134 13.99 6.38 12.58
CA GLN A 134 14.14 7.55 13.44
C GLN A 134 12.79 8.22 13.75
N ALA A 135 11.93 8.38 12.73
CA ALA A 135 10.60 8.96 12.91
C ALA A 135 9.73 8.10 13.84
N ILE A 136 9.75 6.77 13.66
CA ILE A 136 9.03 5.83 14.54
C ILE A 136 9.54 5.91 15.99
N GLN A 137 10.86 5.97 16.20
CA GLN A 137 11.45 6.12 17.54
C GLN A 137 11.03 7.42 18.22
N ALA A 138 10.75 8.47 17.44
CA ALA A 138 10.18 9.73 17.92
C ALA A 138 8.64 9.68 18.10
N GLY A 139 8.01 8.51 18.00
CA GLY A 139 6.56 8.33 18.12
C GLY A 139 5.75 8.91 16.96
N LYS A 140 6.36 9.11 15.80
CA LYS A 140 5.72 9.69 14.62
C LYS A 140 5.35 8.64 13.59
N GLN A 141 4.33 8.94 12.78
CA GLN A 141 3.95 8.15 11.61
C GLN A 141 4.71 8.61 10.38
N VAL A 142 4.86 7.70 9.43
CA VAL A 142 5.51 7.96 8.15
C VAL A 142 4.61 7.55 6.99
N LEU A 143 4.51 8.44 6.01
CA LEU A 143 3.94 8.12 4.70
C LEU A 143 5.08 7.95 3.70
N TYR A 144 5.21 6.75 3.14
CA TYR A 144 6.17 6.47 2.08
C TYR A 144 5.42 6.24 0.76
N LEU A 145 5.50 7.21 -0.13
CA LEU A 145 4.85 7.18 -1.44
C LEU A 145 5.79 6.61 -2.50
N LEU A 146 5.26 5.66 -3.26
CA LEU A 146 5.88 5.08 -4.44
C LEU A 146 4.97 5.26 -5.66
N PRO A 147 5.53 5.38 -6.89
CA PRO A 147 4.78 5.16 -8.10
C PRO A 147 4.17 3.75 -8.13
N GLU A 148 3.01 3.59 -8.77
CA GLU A 148 2.35 2.27 -8.82
C GLU A 148 3.25 1.18 -9.41
N ILE A 149 4.08 1.53 -10.39
CA ILE A 149 5.03 0.61 -11.02
C ILE A 149 6.19 0.21 -10.08
N ALA A 150 6.54 1.07 -9.12
CA ALA A 150 7.63 0.83 -8.17
C ALA A 150 7.19 0.05 -6.92
N LEU A 151 5.88 -0.08 -6.68
CA LEU A 151 5.35 -0.88 -5.58
C LEU A 151 5.41 -2.38 -5.93
N THR A 152 6.61 -2.93 -5.83
CA THR A 152 6.89 -4.33 -6.13
C THR A 152 6.88 -5.19 -4.87
N THR A 153 6.76 -6.51 -5.05
CA THR A 153 6.89 -7.49 -3.95
C THR A 153 8.22 -7.32 -3.22
N GLN A 154 9.29 -7.03 -3.95
CA GLN A 154 10.63 -6.87 -3.37
C GLN A 154 10.72 -5.72 -2.37
N ILE A 155 10.22 -4.53 -2.69
CA ILE A 155 10.25 -3.39 -1.76
C ILE A 155 9.32 -3.65 -0.57
N THR A 156 8.17 -4.24 -0.82
CA THR A 156 7.20 -4.61 0.21
C THR A 156 7.78 -5.59 1.22
N GLU A 157 8.38 -6.69 0.76
CA GLU A 157 9.02 -7.68 1.63
C GLU A 157 10.22 -7.11 2.39
N ARG A 158 11.01 -6.26 1.74
CA ARG A 158 12.13 -5.58 2.38
C ARG A 158 11.68 -4.73 3.57
N LEU A 159 10.64 -3.92 3.38
CA LEU A 159 10.09 -3.09 4.46
C LEU A 159 9.37 -3.92 5.52
N LYS A 160 8.68 -4.99 5.14
CA LYS A 160 8.05 -5.92 6.09
C LYS A 160 9.08 -6.59 7.00
N ARG A 161 10.24 -6.97 6.48
CA ARG A 161 11.33 -7.55 7.29
C ARG A 161 11.85 -6.57 8.36
N VAL A 162 11.83 -5.27 8.08
CA VAL A 162 12.33 -4.25 9.00
C VAL A 162 11.25 -3.77 9.96
N PHE A 163 10.04 -3.52 9.47
CA PHE A 163 9.00 -2.85 10.26
C PHE A 163 7.90 -3.82 10.74
N GLY A 164 7.84 -5.03 10.22
CA GLY A 164 6.88 -6.04 10.63
C GLY A 164 5.43 -5.56 10.55
N ASN A 165 4.67 -5.76 11.63
CA ASN A 165 3.27 -5.39 11.73
C ASN A 165 3.02 -3.88 11.84
N ARG A 166 4.07 -3.07 12.01
CA ARG A 166 3.99 -1.60 12.01
C ARG A 166 3.82 -1.01 10.60
N LEU A 167 4.00 -1.84 9.55
CA LEU A 167 3.88 -1.44 8.15
C LEU A 167 2.48 -1.74 7.61
N GLY A 168 1.74 -0.72 7.22
CA GLY A 168 0.55 -0.82 6.39
C GLY A 168 0.89 -0.59 4.92
N ILE A 169 0.28 -1.38 4.03
CA ILE A 169 0.45 -1.23 2.59
C ILE A 169 -0.88 -0.80 1.98
N TYR A 170 -0.90 0.34 1.29
CA TYR A 170 -2.11 0.88 0.69
C TYR A 170 -1.96 0.98 -0.83
N HIS A 171 -2.73 0.18 -1.57
CA HIS A 171 -2.67 0.09 -3.01
C HIS A 171 -4.06 0.21 -3.65
N SER A 172 -4.15 0.87 -4.81
CA SER A 172 -5.41 1.04 -5.57
C SER A 172 -6.01 -0.28 -6.06
N LYS A 173 -5.19 -1.33 -6.23
CA LYS A 173 -5.63 -2.68 -6.63
C LYS A 173 -6.19 -3.52 -5.49
N PHE A 174 -6.08 -3.07 -4.24
CA PHE A 174 -6.70 -3.77 -3.13
C PHE A 174 -8.23 -3.64 -3.21
N PRO A 175 -8.95 -4.70 -2.83
CA PRO A 175 -10.41 -4.64 -2.67
C PRO A 175 -10.80 -3.48 -1.75
N ASP A 176 -11.96 -2.89 -1.99
CA ASP A 176 -12.45 -1.78 -1.17
C ASP A 176 -12.55 -2.13 0.32
N ALA A 177 -12.85 -3.39 0.63
CA ALA A 177 -12.90 -3.89 2.02
C ALA A 177 -11.54 -3.75 2.75
N GLU A 178 -10.44 -4.16 2.12
CA GLU A 178 -9.08 -4.00 2.67
C GLU A 178 -8.68 -2.53 2.82
N ARG A 179 -9.04 -1.71 1.84
CA ARG A 179 -8.77 -0.26 1.88
C ARG A 179 -9.52 0.41 3.04
N VAL A 180 -10.77 -0.01 3.28
CA VAL A 180 -11.58 0.45 4.42
C VAL A 180 -11.00 -0.04 5.74
N GLU A 181 -10.48 -1.27 5.80
CA GLU A 181 -9.83 -1.81 7.00
C GLU A 181 -8.57 -1.01 7.37
N ILE A 182 -7.70 -0.73 6.40
CA ILE A 182 -6.54 0.13 6.62
C ILE A 182 -6.96 1.53 7.09
N TRP A 183 -7.98 2.11 6.46
CA TRP A 183 -8.54 3.40 6.87
C TRP A 183 -9.03 3.38 8.32
N ARG A 184 -9.82 2.39 8.68
CA ARG A 184 -10.36 2.23 10.05
C ARG A 184 -9.24 2.05 11.07
N LYS A 185 -8.25 1.21 10.75
CA LYS A 185 -7.10 0.98 11.63
C LYS A 185 -6.32 2.27 11.88
N GLN A 186 -6.15 3.13 10.89
CA GLN A 186 -5.50 4.42 11.04
C GLN A 186 -6.26 5.40 11.97
N LEU A 187 -7.53 5.16 12.25
CA LEU A 187 -8.33 5.94 13.20
C LEU A 187 -8.26 5.41 14.64
N THR A 188 -7.67 4.24 14.86
CA THR A 188 -7.52 3.62 16.20
C THR A 188 -6.16 3.97 16.82
N ASP A 189 -5.97 3.58 18.08
CA ASP A 189 -4.69 3.72 18.77
C ASP A 189 -3.67 2.63 18.37
N ASP A 190 -4.12 1.57 17.70
CA ASP A 190 -3.29 0.51 17.07
C ASP A 190 -3.05 0.81 15.59
N ASP A 191 -2.79 2.07 15.26
CA ASP A 191 -2.53 2.53 13.89
C ASP A 191 -1.16 2.05 13.38
N TYR A 192 -0.99 2.07 12.05
CA TYR A 192 0.32 1.77 11.46
C TYR A 192 1.28 2.92 11.67
N ASP A 193 2.52 2.62 12.04
CA ASP A 193 3.60 3.60 12.11
C ASP A 193 4.07 4.03 10.72
N VAL A 194 4.04 3.11 9.76
CA VAL A 194 4.45 3.35 8.37
C VAL A 194 3.34 2.96 7.42
N ILE A 195 2.96 3.85 6.54
CA ILE A 195 2.15 3.53 5.37
C ILE A 195 3.02 3.58 4.12
N LEU A 196 3.18 2.42 3.49
CA LEU A 196 3.71 2.32 2.13
C LEU A 196 2.54 2.37 1.15
N GLY A 197 2.54 3.35 0.25
CA GLY A 197 1.40 3.44 -0.63
C GLY A 197 1.64 4.23 -1.91
N VAL A 198 0.62 4.21 -2.75
CA VAL A 198 0.57 4.96 -4.00
C VAL A 198 -0.14 6.30 -3.82
N ARG A 199 -0.32 7.06 -4.88
CA ARG A 199 -0.85 8.44 -4.85
C ARG A 199 -2.08 8.67 -3.96
N SER A 200 -3.02 7.71 -3.88
CA SER A 200 -4.25 7.87 -3.08
C SER A 200 -4.02 7.79 -1.57
N SER A 201 -2.85 7.29 -1.13
CA SER A 201 -2.50 7.18 0.29
C SER A 201 -2.36 8.54 1.00
N VAL A 202 -2.22 9.63 0.25
CA VAL A 202 -2.19 10.99 0.82
C VAL A 202 -3.49 11.40 1.52
N PHE A 203 -4.58 10.66 1.30
CA PHE A 203 -5.88 10.92 1.91
C PHE A 203 -6.18 10.04 3.12
N LEU A 204 -5.25 9.19 3.54
CA LEU A 204 -5.42 8.40 4.76
C LEU A 204 -5.42 9.29 6.01
N PRO A 205 -6.18 8.93 7.06
CA PRO A 205 -6.31 9.74 8.26
C PRO A 205 -5.11 9.56 9.19
N PHE A 206 -4.03 10.29 8.93
CA PHE A 206 -2.89 10.33 9.83
C PHE A 206 -3.22 11.13 11.09
N ARG A 207 -2.63 10.76 12.23
CA ARG A 207 -2.83 11.43 13.53
C ARG A 207 -1.54 12.09 14.05
N ARG A 208 -0.39 11.52 13.73
CA ARG A 208 0.93 11.92 14.23
C ARG A 208 2.01 11.88 13.15
N LEU A 209 1.63 12.27 11.91
CA LEU A 209 2.53 12.30 10.76
C LEU A 209 3.76 13.15 11.06
N GLY A 210 4.96 12.60 10.88
CA GLY A 210 6.23 13.27 11.13
C GLY A 210 7.17 13.29 9.94
N LEU A 211 6.98 12.36 9.00
CA LEU A 211 7.81 12.25 7.81
C LEU A 211 6.96 11.81 6.61
N VAL A 212 7.18 12.46 5.48
CA VAL A 212 6.65 12.01 4.18
C VAL A 212 7.83 11.79 3.25
N ILE A 213 7.90 10.61 2.65
CA ILE A 213 8.88 10.27 1.62
C ILE A 213 8.13 10.11 0.30
N VAL A 214 8.60 10.78 -0.74
CA VAL A 214 8.09 10.63 -2.11
C VAL A 214 9.25 10.15 -2.97
N ASP A 215 9.26 8.86 -3.27
CA ASP A 215 10.29 8.26 -4.11
C ASP A 215 9.94 8.42 -5.59
N GLU A 216 10.96 8.53 -6.44
CA GLU A 216 10.83 8.85 -7.86
C GLU A 216 9.84 10.02 -8.10
N GLU A 217 10.08 11.16 -7.41
CA GLU A 217 9.17 12.30 -7.31
C GLU A 217 8.78 12.92 -8.66
N HIS A 218 9.58 12.63 -9.70
CA HIS A 218 9.37 13.10 -11.07
C HIS A 218 8.29 12.31 -11.82
N GLU A 219 7.87 11.15 -11.28
CA GLU A 219 6.96 10.25 -11.99
C GLU A 219 5.59 10.86 -12.26
N ASN A 220 5.16 10.78 -13.51
CA ASN A 220 3.88 11.33 -13.96
C ASN A 220 2.67 10.62 -13.33
N THR A 221 2.82 9.39 -12.85
CA THR A 221 1.76 8.62 -12.20
C THR A 221 1.28 9.23 -10.89
N TYR A 222 2.03 10.14 -10.30
CA TYR A 222 1.57 10.94 -9.16
C TYR A 222 0.49 11.95 -9.53
N LYS A 223 0.32 12.28 -10.82
CA LYS A 223 -0.79 13.10 -11.30
C LYS A 223 -2.01 12.24 -11.57
N GLN A 224 -3.11 12.51 -10.87
CA GLN A 224 -4.40 11.90 -11.21
C GLN A 224 -4.98 12.62 -12.42
N GLN A 225 -5.17 11.87 -13.51
CA GLN A 225 -5.78 12.40 -14.73
C GLN A 225 -7.30 12.28 -14.69
N ASP A 226 -7.80 11.12 -14.26
CA ASP A 226 -9.19 10.77 -14.13
C ASP A 226 -9.35 9.75 -12.98
N PRO A 227 -10.46 9.78 -12.22
CA PRO A 227 -11.50 10.80 -12.17
C PRO A 227 -11.06 12.10 -11.47
N ALA A 228 -11.92 13.11 -11.46
CA ALA A 228 -11.76 14.26 -10.58
C ALA A 228 -11.87 13.84 -9.09
N PRO A 229 -11.17 14.53 -8.15
CA PRO A 229 -10.29 15.70 -8.34
C PRO A 229 -8.94 15.33 -8.95
N ARG A 230 -8.48 16.12 -9.91
CA ARG A 230 -7.22 15.91 -10.64
C ARG A 230 -6.02 16.48 -9.89
N TYR A 231 -5.73 15.94 -8.71
CA TYR A 231 -4.62 16.37 -7.86
C TYR A 231 -3.28 15.79 -8.31
N HIS A 232 -2.19 16.35 -7.80
CA HIS A 232 -0.84 15.80 -7.92
C HIS A 232 -0.38 15.33 -6.54
N ALA A 233 -0.17 14.02 -6.37
CA ALA A 233 0.08 13.42 -5.06
C ALA A 233 1.36 13.93 -4.39
N ARG A 234 2.45 14.17 -5.13
CA ARG A 234 3.67 14.79 -4.58
C ARG A 234 3.35 16.16 -3.94
N ASN A 235 2.61 16.99 -4.63
CA ASN A 235 2.28 18.33 -4.12
C ASN A 235 1.30 18.24 -2.94
N ALA A 236 0.30 17.35 -3.03
CA ALA A 236 -0.62 17.08 -1.93
C ALA A 236 0.11 16.53 -0.69
N ALA A 237 1.12 15.69 -0.87
CA ALA A 237 1.96 15.14 0.20
C ALA A 237 2.77 16.24 0.92
N ILE A 238 3.34 17.20 0.18
CA ILE A 238 4.04 18.35 0.77
C ILE A 238 3.06 19.21 1.60
N VAL A 239 1.85 19.46 1.09
CA VAL A 239 0.82 20.20 1.82
C VAL A 239 0.38 19.43 3.06
N LEU A 240 0.11 18.13 2.93
CA LEU A 240 -0.24 17.26 4.06
C LEU A 240 0.84 17.30 5.14
N ALA A 241 2.11 17.12 4.77
CA ALA A 241 3.24 17.22 5.70
C ALA A 241 3.27 18.59 6.42
N SER A 242 3.06 19.65 5.69
CA SER A 242 3.01 21.02 6.26
C SER A 242 1.90 21.18 7.30
N MET A 243 0.71 20.59 7.08
CA MET A 243 -0.40 20.63 8.05
C MET A 243 -0.06 19.94 9.38
N PHE A 244 0.81 18.94 9.36
CA PHE A 244 1.28 18.22 10.56
C PHE A 244 2.60 18.76 11.14
N GLY A 245 3.23 19.77 10.52
CA GLY A 245 4.60 20.15 10.84
C GLY A 245 5.63 19.06 10.54
N ALA A 246 5.28 18.11 9.68
CA ALA A 246 6.11 16.99 9.27
C ALA A 246 7.15 17.41 8.22
N LYS A 247 8.21 16.62 8.10
CA LYS A 247 9.25 16.79 7.08
C LYS A 247 8.91 16.04 5.81
N THR A 248 9.33 16.56 4.66
CA THR A 248 9.16 15.89 3.36
C THR A 248 10.52 15.62 2.71
N LEU A 249 10.77 14.38 2.34
CA LEU A 249 11.91 13.98 1.52
C LEU A 249 11.42 13.63 0.12
N LEU A 250 11.95 14.29 -0.89
CA LEU A 250 11.72 14.01 -2.30
C LEU A 250 12.95 13.27 -2.83
N GLY A 251 12.78 12.02 -3.26
CA GLY A 251 13.89 11.20 -3.75
C GLY A 251 13.75 10.93 -5.24
N THR A 252 14.86 11.05 -5.98
CA THR A 252 14.87 10.78 -7.42
C THR A 252 16.29 10.75 -7.99
N ALA A 253 16.46 10.11 -9.13
CA ALA A 253 17.66 10.22 -9.95
C ALA A 253 17.57 11.38 -10.97
N THR A 254 16.36 11.76 -11.34
CA THR A 254 16.05 12.76 -12.38
C THR A 254 15.00 13.73 -11.85
N PRO A 255 15.38 14.73 -11.03
CA PRO A 255 14.42 15.62 -10.42
C PRO A 255 13.60 16.39 -11.45
N CYS A 256 12.31 16.60 -11.16
CA CYS A 256 11.50 17.46 -11.99
C CYS A 256 11.98 18.92 -11.87
N ILE A 257 11.70 19.73 -12.89
CA ILE A 257 12.21 21.11 -13.01
C ILE A 257 11.82 21.94 -11.78
N GLU A 258 10.59 21.84 -11.29
CA GLU A 258 10.10 22.60 -10.15
C GLU A 258 10.83 22.23 -8.85
N THR A 259 11.05 20.95 -8.62
CA THR A 259 11.76 20.46 -7.43
C THR A 259 13.23 20.89 -7.48
N TYR A 260 13.88 20.71 -8.63
CA TYR A 260 15.25 21.13 -8.85
C TYR A 260 15.42 22.64 -8.67
N TYR A 261 14.54 23.44 -9.29
CA TYR A 261 14.53 24.89 -9.13
C TYR A 261 14.41 25.31 -7.66
N ASN A 262 13.49 24.75 -6.92
CA ASN A 262 13.30 25.05 -5.50
C ASN A 262 14.53 24.64 -4.65
N ALA A 263 15.21 23.56 -5.02
CA ALA A 263 16.42 23.12 -4.34
C ALA A 263 17.60 24.06 -4.59
N VAL A 264 17.87 24.41 -5.86
CA VAL A 264 18.96 25.32 -6.26
C VAL A 264 18.78 26.72 -5.66
N HIS A 265 17.54 27.23 -5.60
CA HIS A 265 17.24 28.54 -5.02
C HIS A 265 17.08 28.50 -3.48
N GLY A 266 17.45 27.41 -2.85
CA GLY A 266 17.52 27.32 -1.40
C GLY A 266 16.17 27.22 -0.67
N LYS A 267 15.04 27.11 -1.37
CA LYS A 267 13.74 26.88 -0.78
C LYS A 267 13.65 25.46 -0.17
N TYR A 268 14.20 24.45 -0.84
CA TYR A 268 14.34 23.10 -0.35
C TYR A 268 15.77 22.82 0.10
N GLY A 269 15.98 21.83 0.99
CA GLY A 269 17.27 21.21 1.18
C GLY A 269 17.67 20.49 -0.09
N TRP A 270 18.96 20.38 -0.34
CA TRP A 270 19.47 19.65 -1.50
C TRP A 270 20.66 18.80 -1.09
N VAL A 271 20.50 17.50 -1.20
CA VAL A 271 21.52 16.49 -0.90
C VAL A 271 21.75 15.66 -2.15
N GLN A 272 23.02 15.43 -2.47
CA GLN A 272 23.44 14.63 -3.62
C GLN A 272 24.03 13.31 -3.18
N LEU A 273 23.60 12.21 -3.82
CA LEU A 273 24.15 10.87 -3.64
C LEU A 273 24.60 10.33 -4.98
N THR A 274 25.86 10.64 -5.33
CA THR A 274 26.43 10.37 -6.67
C THR A 274 27.07 9.00 -6.80
N GLU A 275 27.41 8.35 -5.69
CA GLU A 275 28.02 7.03 -5.68
C GLU A 275 26.97 5.92 -5.80
N ARG A 276 27.25 4.91 -6.64
CA ARG A 276 26.41 3.70 -6.71
C ARG A 276 26.72 2.79 -5.53
N HIS A 277 25.68 2.26 -4.92
CA HIS A 277 25.79 1.25 -3.87
C HIS A 277 26.19 -0.09 -4.52
N GLN A 278 27.35 -0.63 -4.16
CA GLN A 278 28.03 -1.75 -4.81
C GLN A 278 28.45 -1.39 -6.25
N ASN A 279 29.71 -1.47 -6.57
CA ASN A 279 30.29 -1.28 -7.91
C ASN A 279 29.66 -2.24 -8.95
N CYS A 280 28.36 -2.14 -9.17
CA CYS A 280 27.66 -2.86 -10.21
C CYS A 280 28.02 -2.21 -11.55
N ILE A 281 29.06 -2.72 -12.19
CA ILE A 281 29.36 -2.45 -13.58
C ILE A 281 28.20 -3.06 -14.37
N LEU A 282 27.26 -2.22 -14.82
CA LEU A 282 26.32 -2.64 -15.86
C LEU A 282 27.15 -2.81 -17.14
N TYR A 283 27.44 -4.05 -17.51
CA TYR A 283 27.84 -4.36 -18.87
C TYR A 283 26.64 -4.02 -19.77
N THR A 284 26.72 -2.89 -20.47
CA THR A 284 25.86 -2.65 -21.63
C THR A 284 26.40 -3.52 -22.75
N SER A 285 25.72 -4.62 -23.04
CA SER A 285 25.84 -5.38 -24.27
C SER A 285 25.07 -4.71 -25.39
#